data_b73745c34c54fccf9eabbcb03ba5a793
#
_entry.id   b73745c34c54fccf9eabbcb03ba5a793
#
_cell.length_a   1.000
_cell.length_b   1.000
_cell.length_c   1.000
_cell.angle_alpha   90.00
_cell.angle_beta   90.00
_cell.angle_gamma   90.00
#
_symmetry.space_group_name_H-M   'P 1'
#
loop_
_entity.id
_entity.type
_entity.pdbx_description
1 polymer ?
#
loop_
_entity_poly.entity_id
_entity_poly.type
_entity_poly.pdbx_seq_one_letter_code
_entity_poly.pdbx_strand_id
1 'polypeptide(L)'
;LMHSFTDYPSKEECPSGIYHPDADQDGFVTPRGLVKCSNWIKVRDQLDDATLRAALTGRVGREVASGLLAYVQLHNDMPTTQEIRENPLTVRVPDSAGVLCMIVYRTLATIERSWATQWMQYLDRLPVELQSLFMNQVNDKDYDSERKAAIHQNSLYMNWCDKNRHLRAPDKV
;
A
#
# COMPACT_ATOMS: atom_id res chain seq x y z
N LEU A 1 8.50 -3.40 -1.33
CA LEU A 1 9.45 -2.61 -0.51
C LEU A 1 10.92 -3.03 -0.70
N MET A 2 11.25 -3.67 -1.81
CA MET A 2 12.64 -3.97 -2.17
C MET A 2 12.94 -3.39 -3.54
N HIS A 3 12.85 -2.08 -3.68
CA HIS A 3 13.65 -1.41 -4.69
C HIS A 3 15.09 -1.44 -4.21
N SER A 4 16.00 -1.73 -5.11
CA SER A 4 17.40 -1.91 -4.78
C SER A 4 17.98 -0.61 -4.22
N PHE A 5 18.82 -0.70 -3.21
CA PHE A 5 19.59 0.45 -2.67
C PHE A 5 20.49 1.12 -3.73
N THR A 6 20.58 0.53 -4.92
CA THR A 6 21.35 1.01 -6.06
C THR A 6 20.58 1.98 -6.96
N ASP A 7 19.28 2.20 -6.70
CA ASP A 7 18.42 3.00 -7.57
C ASP A 7 18.49 4.51 -7.31
N TYR A 8 19.26 4.93 -6.30
CA TYR A 8 19.42 6.34 -5.95
C TYR A 8 20.83 6.83 -6.32
N PRO A 9 20.97 7.57 -7.43
CA PRO A 9 22.28 8.02 -7.93
C PRO A 9 22.89 9.15 -7.10
N SER A 10 22.09 9.86 -6.32
CA SER A 10 22.56 10.95 -5.45
C SER A 10 21.95 10.92 -4.05
N LYS A 11 22.60 11.65 -3.10
CA LYS A 11 22.12 11.79 -1.73
C LYS A 11 20.76 12.50 -1.67
N GLU A 12 20.55 13.48 -2.55
CA GLU A 12 19.33 14.27 -2.62
C GLU A 12 18.12 13.45 -3.10
N GLU A 13 18.36 12.42 -3.92
CA GLU A 13 17.34 11.52 -4.43
C GLU A 13 17.08 10.34 -3.51
N CYS A 14 18.00 10.07 -2.56
CA CYS A 14 17.88 8.96 -1.62
C CYS A 14 16.92 9.35 -0.49
N PRO A 15 15.84 8.56 -0.26
CA PRO A 15 14.96 8.81 0.88
C PRO A 15 15.73 8.81 2.20
N SER A 16 15.33 9.69 3.12
CA SER A 16 15.92 9.75 4.46
C SER A 16 15.93 8.36 5.12
N GLY A 17 17.05 8.03 5.75
CA GLY A 17 17.25 6.75 6.43
C GLY A 17 17.76 5.60 5.56
N ILE A 18 17.79 5.72 4.23
CA ILE A 18 18.45 4.74 3.35
C ILE A 18 19.94 5.05 3.30
N TYR A 19 20.80 4.01 3.35
CA TYR A 19 22.24 4.19 3.28
C TYR A 19 22.66 4.81 1.94
N HIS A 20 23.42 5.88 2.02
CA HIS A 20 24.16 6.44 0.91
C HIS A 20 25.61 6.69 1.34
N PRO A 21 26.62 6.34 0.53
CA PRO A 21 28.04 6.42 0.93
C PRO A 21 28.49 7.83 1.37
N ASP A 22 27.92 8.86 0.76
CA ASP A 22 28.27 10.26 1.02
C ASP A 22 27.40 10.93 2.10
N ALA A 23 26.49 10.16 2.74
CA ALA A 23 25.62 10.68 3.77
C ALA A 23 26.24 10.49 5.15
N ASP A 24 26.34 11.57 5.92
CA ASP A 24 26.60 11.52 7.37
C ASP A 24 25.30 11.13 8.08
N GLN A 25 25.16 9.85 8.48
CA GLN A 25 23.94 9.27 9.03
C GLN A 25 24.24 8.54 10.33
N ASP A 26 23.53 8.89 11.41
CA ASP A 26 23.58 8.17 12.70
C ASP A 26 22.97 6.76 12.63
N GLY A 27 22.17 6.49 11.59
CA GLY A 27 21.58 5.18 11.33
C GLY A 27 21.10 5.08 9.89
N PHE A 28 21.26 3.92 9.29
CA PHE A 28 20.93 3.68 7.90
C PHE A 28 20.32 2.29 7.70
N VAL A 29 19.49 2.21 6.65
CA VAL A 29 18.84 0.96 6.25
C VAL A 29 19.77 0.14 5.36
N THR A 30 19.94 -1.12 5.73
CA THR A 30 20.60 -2.12 4.88
C THR A 30 19.63 -3.28 4.60
N PRO A 31 19.84 -4.07 3.52
CA PRO A 31 19.04 -5.26 3.27
C PRO A 31 19.04 -6.23 4.46
N ARG A 32 20.20 -6.42 5.08
CA ARG A 32 20.34 -7.26 6.29
C ARG A 32 19.58 -6.67 7.48
N GLY A 33 19.60 -5.34 7.65
CA GLY A 33 18.85 -4.63 8.68
C GLY A 33 17.35 -4.84 8.51
N LEU A 34 16.82 -4.71 7.29
CA LEU A 34 15.40 -4.93 6.96
C LEU A 34 14.95 -6.37 7.24
N VAL A 35 15.78 -7.37 6.88
CA VAL A 35 15.48 -8.78 7.20
C VAL A 35 15.39 -8.99 8.71
N LYS A 36 16.27 -8.39 9.49
CA LYS A 36 16.20 -8.45 10.97
C LYS A 36 14.96 -7.75 11.51
N CYS A 37 14.63 -6.57 11.00
CA CYS A 37 13.37 -5.87 11.36
C CYS A 37 12.14 -6.73 11.04
N SER A 38 12.10 -7.36 9.85
CA SER A 38 11.03 -8.28 9.49
C SER A 38 10.86 -9.43 10.49
N ASN A 39 11.97 -9.99 10.98
CA ASN A 39 11.92 -11.06 11.97
C ASN A 39 11.37 -10.56 13.33
N TRP A 40 11.76 -9.37 13.78
CA TRP A 40 11.17 -8.76 14.99
C TRP A 40 9.68 -8.47 14.85
N ILE A 41 9.26 -7.95 13.70
CA ILE A 41 7.84 -7.68 13.41
C ILE A 41 7.01 -8.97 13.42
N LYS A 42 7.55 -10.11 12.96
CA LYS A 42 6.85 -11.41 12.98
C LYS A 42 6.57 -11.95 14.39
N VAL A 43 7.39 -11.58 15.35
CA VAL A 43 7.25 -12.01 16.75
C VAL A 43 6.77 -10.87 17.66
N ARG A 44 6.25 -9.78 17.11
CA ARG A 44 5.86 -8.56 17.85
C ARG A 44 4.87 -8.84 18.98
N ASP A 45 3.96 -9.80 18.79
CA ASP A 45 2.95 -10.14 19.80
C ASP A 45 3.56 -10.77 21.08
N GLN A 46 4.84 -11.14 21.03
CA GLN A 46 5.63 -11.68 22.15
C GLN A 46 6.51 -10.61 22.82
N LEU A 47 6.48 -9.38 22.33
CA LEU A 47 7.35 -8.29 22.76
C LEU A 47 6.49 -7.13 23.27
N ASP A 48 7.00 -6.38 24.23
CA ASP A 48 6.44 -5.08 24.56
C ASP A 48 6.83 -4.01 23.52
N ASP A 49 6.04 -2.96 23.41
CA ASP A 49 6.24 -1.89 22.41
C ASP A 49 7.60 -1.19 22.55
N ALA A 50 8.11 -1.04 23.77
CA ALA A 50 9.39 -0.38 24.03
C ALA A 50 10.55 -1.23 23.49
N THR A 51 10.52 -2.54 23.74
CA THR A 51 11.50 -3.51 23.25
C THR A 51 11.46 -3.59 21.73
N LEU A 52 10.27 -3.70 21.12
CA LEU A 52 10.14 -3.72 19.67
C LEU A 52 10.69 -2.42 19.04
N ARG A 53 10.31 -1.26 19.57
CA ARG A 53 10.80 0.04 19.11
C ARG A 53 12.32 0.15 19.22
N ALA A 54 12.91 -0.25 20.34
CA ALA A 54 14.36 -0.22 20.54
C ALA A 54 15.10 -1.14 19.57
N ALA A 55 14.59 -2.37 19.35
CA ALA A 55 15.16 -3.32 18.42
C ALA A 55 15.15 -2.81 16.97
N LEU A 56 14.04 -2.21 16.52
CA LEU A 56 13.93 -1.63 15.19
C LEU A 56 14.85 -0.41 15.07
N THR A 57 14.83 0.52 16.04
CA THR A 57 15.66 1.74 16.03
C THR A 57 17.16 1.41 15.95
N GLY A 58 17.61 0.42 16.69
CA GLY A 58 19.01 -0.01 16.65
C GLY A 58 19.45 -0.68 15.34
N ARG A 59 18.51 -0.96 14.42
CA ARG A 59 18.83 -1.62 13.13
C ARG A 59 18.68 -0.72 11.90
N VAL A 60 17.74 0.21 11.93
CA VAL A 60 17.39 1.02 10.75
C VAL A 60 17.32 2.52 11.05
N GLY A 61 17.71 2.93 12.25
CA GLY A 61 17.58 4.30 12.70
C GLY A 61 16.17 4.67 13.16
N ARG A 62 16.06 5.77 13.88
CA ARG A 62 14.82 6.20 14.56
C ARG A 62 13.69 6.52 13.58
N GLU A 63 14.00 7.22 12.51
CA GLU A 63 13.01 7.69 11.53
C GLU A 63 12.36 6.50 10.81
N VAL A 64 13.18 5.61 10.26
CA VAL A 64 12.71 4.42 9.54
C VAL A 64 12.00 3.44 10.48
N ALA A 65 12.49 3.28 11.71
CA ALA A 65 11.82 2.45 12.72
C ALA A 65 10.41 2.99 13.07
N SER A 66 10.27 4.32 13.19
CA SER A 66 8.96 4.94 13.42
C SER A 66 8.00 4.73 12.25
N GLY A 67 8.48 4.87 11.01
CA GLY A 67 7.71 4.57 9.81
C GLY A 67 7.27 3.09 9.72
N LEU A 68 8.18 2.15 10.05
CA LEU A 68 7.85 0.71 10.09
C LEU A 68 6.79 0.39 11.15
N LEU A 69 6.89 0.97 12.34
CA LEU A 69 5.90 0.77 13.40
C LEU A 69 4.53 1.33 13.00
N ALA A 70 4.48 2.54 12.45
CA ALA A 70 3.24 3.12 11.93
C ALA A 70 2.62 2.24 10.84
N TYR A 71 3.43 1.74 9.90
CA TYR A 71 2.99 0.81 8.86
C TYR A 71 2.39 -0.48 9.45
N VAL A 72 3.05 -1.07 10.45
CA VAL A 72 2.58 -2.30 11.12
C VAL A 72 1.24 -2.05 11.84
N GLN A 73 1.10 -0.92 12.52
CA GLN A 73 -0.16 -0.55 13.17
C GLN A 73 -1.30 -0.40 12.15
N LEU A 74 -1.07 0.37 11.08
CA LEU A 74 -2.05 0.53 10.00
C LEU A 74 -2.41 -0.81 9.34
N HIS A 75 -1.42 -1.70 9.18
CA HIS A 75 -1.64 -3.01 8.57
C HIS A 75 -2.53 -3.92 9.42
N ASN A 76 -2.46 -3.84 10.75
CA ASN A 76 -3.31 -4.62 11.65
C ASN A 76 -4.79 -4.20 11.57
N ASP A 77 -5.07 -2.95 11.23
CA ASP A 77 -6.44 -2.44 11.06
C ASP A 77 -7.03 -2.74 9.66
N MET A 78 -6.22 -3.28 8.78
CA MET A 78 -6.58 -3.50 7.38
C MET A 78 -7.23 -4.89 7.20
N PRO A 79 -8.44 -4.99 6.62
CA PRO A 79 -9.01 -6.28 6.26
C PRO A 79 -8.09 -7.01 5.27
N THR A 80 -8.01 -8.30 5.40
CA THR A 80 -7.25 -9.15 4.49
C THR A 80 -7.92 -9.18 3.10
N THR A 81 -7.14 -9.49 2.07
CA THR A 81 -7.69 -9.70 0.72
C THR A 81 -8.72 -10.82 0.70
N GLN A 82 -8.52 -11.87 1.52
CA GLN A 82 -9.43 -12.98 1.61
C GLN A 82 -10.78 -12.57 2.20
N GLU A 83 -10.80 -11.79 3.27
CA GLU A 83 -12.04 -11.28 3.86
C GLU A 83 -12.84 -10.42 2.88
N ILE A 84 -12.16 -9.58 2.08
CA ILE A 84 -12.82 -8.77 1.04
C ILE A 84 -13.40 -9.68 -0.05
N ARG A 85 -12.69 -10.75 -0.46
CA ARG A 85 -13.16 -11.69 -1.48
C ARG A 85 -14.37 -12.48 -1.02
N GLU A 86 -14.39 -12.90 0.24
CA GLU A 86 -15.47 -13.72 0.80
C GLU A 86 -16.71 -12.89 1.18
N ASN A 87 -16.49 -11.68 1.71
CA ASN A 87 -17.54 -10.87 2.31
C ASN A 87 -17.49 -9.39 1.88
N PRO A 88 -17.49 -9.06 0.58
CA PRO A 88 -17.26 -7.68 0.10
C PRO A 88 -18.28 -6.67 0.60
N LEU A 89 -19.51 -7.10 0.86
CA LEU A 89 -20.62 -6.25 1.29
C LEU A 89 -20.67 -6.02 2.81
N THR A 90 -20.05 -6.92 3.60
CA THR A 90 -20.19 -6.90 5.07
C THR A 90 -18.86 -6.71 5.80
N VAL A 91 -17.71 -7.01 5.18
CA VAL A 91 -16.41 -6.79 5.79
C VAL A 91 -16.24 -5.34 6.22
N ARG A 92 -15.58 -5.12 7.36
CA ARG A 92 -15.38 -3.79 7.92
C ARG A 92 -14.66 -2.88 6.93
N VAL A 93 -15.16 -1.65 6.79
CA VAL A 93 -14.44 -0.52 6.15
C VAL A 93 -13.73 0.23 7.27
N PRO A 94 -12.39 0.34 7.24
CA PRO A 94 -11.65 1.12 8.24
C PRO A 94 -11.97 2.61 8.16
N ASP A 95 -11.84 3.30 9.31
CA ASP A 95 -12.09 4.74 9.38
C ASP A 95 -10.86 5.57 8.97
N SER A 96 -9.65 4.98 9.04
CA SER A 96 -8.40 5.66 8.72
C SER A 96 -8.20 5.80 7.21
N ALA A 97 -8.06 7.04 6.73
CA ALA A 97 -7.74 7.32 5.33
C ALA A 97 -6.44 6.65 4.87
N GLY A 98 -5.43 6.57 5.76
CA GLY A 98 -4.16 5.89 5.46
C GLY A 98 -4.35 4.39 5.23
N VAL A 99 -5.15 3.71 6.07
CA VAL A 99 -5.50 2.30 5.89
C VAL A 99 -6.26 2.08 4.59
N LEU A 100 -7.21 2.94 4.29
CA LEU A 100 -8.00 2.87 3.05
C LEU A 100 -7.13 3.04 1.79
N CYS A 101 -6.20 4.00 1.80
CA CYS A 101 -5.20 4.14 0.73
C CYS A 101 -4.35 2.88 0.56
N MET A 102 -3.89 2.28 1.67
CA MET A 102 -3.11 1.03 1.63
C MET A 102 -3.91 -0.12 1.01
N ILE A 103 -5.20 -0.25 1.34
CA ILE A 103 -6.09 -1.26 0.75
C ILE A 103 -6.19 -1.05 -0.77
N VAL A 104 -6.41 0.20 -1.22
CA VAL A 104 -6.50 0.54 -2.65
C VAL A 104 -5.20 0.15 -3.38
N TYR A 105 -4.04 0.61 -2.89
CA TYR A 105 -2.76 0.31 -3.54
C TYR A 105 -2.39 -1.18 -3.49
N ARG A 106 -2.68 -1.88 -2.38
CA ARG A 106 -2.53 -3.34 -2.32
C ARG A 106 -3.37 -4.03 -3.39
N THR A 107 -4.62 -3.60 -3.54
CA THR A 107 -5.52 -4.19 -4.54
C THR A 107 -5.03 -3.89 -5.96
N LEU A 108 -4.63 -2.67 -6.28
CA LEU A 108 -4.03 -2.33 -7.58
C LEU A 108 -2.85 -3.25 -7.92
N ALA A 109 -2.05 -3.63 -6.92
CA ALA A 109 -0.91 -4.52 -7.12
C ALA A 109 -1.27 -6.02 -7.25
N THR A 110 -2.47 -6.44 -6.83
CA THR A 110 -2.82 -7.86 -6.69
C THR A 110 -4.14 -8.26 -7.35
N ILE A 111 -4.87 -7.31 -7.93
CA ILE A 111 -6.19 -7.57 -8.52
C ILE A 111 -6.10 -8.56 -9.68
N GLU A 112 -7.04 -9.50 -9.69
CA GLU A 112 -7.20 -10.50 -10.74
C GLU A 112 -8.68 -10.60 -11.12
N ARG A 113 -8.94 -11.12 -12.32
CA ARG A 113 -10.31 -11.33 -12.83
C ARG A 113 -11.17 -12.17 -11.90
N SER A 114 -10.57 -13.12 -11.19
CA SER A 114 -11.24 -14.05 -10.27
C SER A 114 -12.00 -13.36 -9.14
N TRP A 115 -11.62 -12.14 -8.74
CA TRP A 115 -12.23 -11.41 -7.63
C TRP A 115 -12.49 -9.92 -7.89
N ALA A 116 -12.38 -9.51 -9.14
CA ALA A 116 -12.64 -8.13 -9.55
C ALA A 116 -14.06 -7.66 -9.18
N THR A 117 -15.05 -8.54 -9.27
CA THR A 117 -16.44 -8.22 -8.89
C THR A 117 -16.56 -7.94 -7.39
N GLN A 118 -15.96 -8.77 -6.55
CA GLN A 118 -15.97 -8.58 -5.10
C GLN A 118 -15.25 -7.30 -4.70
N TRP A 119 -14.13 -7.01 -5.37
CA TRP A 119 -13.45 -5.74 -5.16
C TRP A 119 -14.32 -4.55 -5.52
N MET A 120 -14.98 -4.55 -6.68
CA MET A 120 -15.86 -3.46 -7.10
C MET A 120 -17.03 -3.25 -6.13
N GLN A 121 -17.58 -4.33 -5.55
CA GLN A 121 -18.60 -4.25 -4.51
C GLN A 121 -18.07 -3.62 -3.21
N TYR A 122 -16.85 -3.97 -2.81
CA TYR A 122 -16.20 -3.36 -1.65
C TYR A 122 -15.85 -1.90 -1.91
N LEU A 123 -15.31 -1.59 -3.09
CA LEU A 123 -14.94 -0.25 -3.51
C LEU A 123 -16.10 0.74 -3.48
N ASP A 124 -17.30 0.30 -3.88
CA ASP A 124 -18.53 1.15 -3.87
C ASP A 124 -18.91 1.61 -2.44
N ARG A 125 -18.41 0.94 -1.40
CA ARG A 125 -18.61 1.30 0.02
C ARG A 125 -17.56 2.29 0.54
N LEU A 126 -16.49 2.52 -0.19
CA LEU A 126 -15.42 3.44 0.20
C LEU A 126 -15.80 4.89 -0.14
N PRO A 127 -15.15 5.89 0.50
CA PRO A 127 -15.26 7.28 0.11
C PRO A 127 -14.98 7.49 -1.38
N VAL A 128 -15.70 8.42 -2.01
CA VAL A 128 -15.66 8.66 -3.47
C VAL A 128 -14.26 9.07 -3.95
N GLU A 129 -13.49 9.72 -3.10
CA GLU A 129 -12.10 10.11 -3.37
C GLU A 129 -11.22 8.88 -3.62
N LEU A 130 -11.43 7.82 -2.84
CA LEU A 130 -10.68 6.57 -2.98
C LEU A 130 -11.18 5.72 -4.15
N GLN A 131 -12.47 5.78 -4.43
CA GLN A 131 -13.01 5.20 -5.66
C GLN A 131 -12.37 5.86 -6.89
N SER A 132 -12.30 7.19 -6.90
CA SER A 132 -11.67 7.97 -7.97
C SER A 132 -10.17 7.70 -8.07
N LEU A 133 -9.46 7.59 -6.94
CA LEU A 133 -8.05 7.22 -6.89
C LEU A 133 -7.83 5.87 -7.58
N PHE A 134 -8.59 4.84 -7.20
CA PHE A 134 -8.50 3.51 -7.82
C PHE A 134 -8.74 3.57 -9.33
N MET A 135 -9.82 4.22 -9.75
CA MET A 135 -10.20 4.29 -11.17
C MET A 135 -9.18 5.04 -12.00
N ASN A 136 -8.62 6.15 -11.48
CA ASN A 136 -7.58 6.91 -12.18
C ASN A 136 -6.29 6.07 -12.34
N GLN A 137 -5.90 5.32 -11.31
CA GLN A 137 -4.72 4.43 -11.38
C GLN A 137 -4.94 3.27 -12.36
N VAL A 138 -6.12 2.65 -12.38
CA VAL A 138 -6.46 1.60 -13.38
C VAL A 138 -6.43 2.15 -14.81
N ASN A 139 -6.83 3.42 -15.01
CA ASN A 139 -6.83 4.05 -16.33
C ASN A 139 -5.46 4.61 -16.76
N ASP A 140 -4.48 4.63 -15.86
CA ASP A 140 -3.13 5.07 -16.20
C ASP A 140 -2.57 4.23 -17.37
N LYS A 141 -1.77 4.87 -18.23
CA LYS A 141 -1.16 4.23 -19.41
C LYS A 141 -0.14 3.17 -19.04
N ASP A 142 0.54 3.35 -17.90
CA ASP A 142 1.61 2.49 -17.41
C ASP A 142 1.10 1.38 -16.49
N TYR A 143 -0.23 1.33 -16.23
CA TYR A 143 -0.82 0.28 -15.40
C TYR A 143 -0.87 -1.07 -16.16
N ASP A 144 -0.66 -2.16 -15.41
CA ASP A 144 -0.64 -3.52 -15.94
C ASP A 144 -1.88 -3.86 -16.79
N SER A 145 -1.67 -4.30 -18.02
CA SER A 145 -2.73 -4.49 -19.02
C SER A 145 -3.69 -5.63 -18.67
N GLU A 146 -3.22 -6.69 -18.01
CA GLU A 146 -4.05 -7.83 -17.61
C GLU A 146 -4.99 -7.44 -16.47
N ARG A 147 -4.46 -6.75 -15.46
CA ARG A 147 -5.24 -6.21 -14.34
C ARG A 147 -6.24 -5.16 -14.81
N LYS A 148 -5.82 -4.28 -15.70
CA LYS A 148 -6.71 -3.30 -16.36
C LYS A 148 -7.88 -3.99 -17.05
N ALA A 149 -7.61 -5.02 -17.83
CA ALA A 149 -8.65 -5.79 -18.51
C ALA A 149 -9.59 -6.50 -17.53
N ALA A 150 -9.07 -7.03 -16.41
CA ALA A 150 -9.89 -7.65 -15.36
C ALA A 150 -10.92 -6.69 -14.77
N ILE A 151 -10.59 -5.41 -14.63
CA ILE A 151 -11.50 -4.37 -14.13
C ILE A 151 -12.41 -3.86 -15.24
N HIS A 152 -11.90 -3.53 -16.42
CA HIS A 152 -12.69 -2.95 -17.51
C HIS A 152 -13.77 -3.89 -18.05
N GLN A 153 -13.56 -5.20 -17.99
CA GLN A 153 -14.56 -6.20 -18.38
C GLN A 153 -15.64 -6.45 -17.32
N ASN A 154 -15.57 -5.76 -16.18
CA ASN A 154 -16.54 -5.91 -15.09
C ASN A 154 -17.72 -4.95 -15.29
N SER A 155 -18.96 -5.46 -15.21
CA SER A 155 -20.16 -4.66 -15.36
C SER A 155 -20.29 -3.56 -14.31
N LEU A 156 -19.82 -3.80 -13.08
CA LEU A 156 -19.83 -2.80 -12.01
C LEU A 156 -18.88 -1.63 -12.30
N TYR A 157 -17.77 -1.88 -13.01
CA TYR A 157 -16.89 -0.81 -13.48
C TYR A 157 -17.63 0.12 -14.47
N MET A 158 -18.34 -0.45 -15.44
CA MET A 158 -19.11 0.33 -16.41
C MET A 158 -20.18 1.16 -15.71
N ASN A 159 -20.93 0.57 -14.79
CA ASN A 159 -21.93 1.27 -13.99
C ASN A 159 -21.34 2.42 -13.17
N TRP A 160 -20.15 2.20 -12.57
CA TRP A 160 -19.45 3.26 -11.85
C TRP A 160 -19.04 4.41 -12.76
N CYS A 161 -18.49 4.11 -13.93
CA CYS A 161 -18.12 5.11 -14.93
C CYS A 161 -19.31 5.98 -15.38
N ASP A 162 -20.46 5.37 -15.59
CA ASP A 162 -21.66 6.08 -15.98
C ASP A 162 -22.18 7.02 -14.87
N LYS A 163 -22.18 6.53 -13.64
CA LYS A 163 -22.61 7.29 -12.45
C LYS A 163 -21.66 8.45 -12.13
N ASN A 164 -20.36 8.29 -12.35
CA ASN A 164 -19.31 9.20 -11.88
C ASN A 164 -18.52 9.86 -13.04
N ARG A 165 -19.15 10.13 -14.17
CA ARG A 165 -18.51 10.75 -15.34
C ARG A 165 -17.77 12.04 -15.03
N HIS A 166 -18.27 12.82 -14.08
CA HIS A 166 -17.69 14.11 -13.65
C HIS A 166 -16.39 13.97 -12.84
N LEU A 167 -16.08 12.77 -12.32
CA LEU A 167 -14.88 12.48 -11.52
C LEU A 167 -13.74 11.89 -12.35
N ARG A 168 -13.98 11.56 -13.61
CA ARG A 168 -12.92 11.06 -14.49
C ARG A 168 -12.02 12.21 -14.90
N ALA A 169 -10.71 12.01 -14.78
CA ALA A 169 -9.76 12.94 -15.40
C ALA A 169 -10.05 13.03 -16.90
N PRO A 170 -10.03 14.24 -17.49
CA PRO A 170 -10.17 14.37 -18.93
C PRO A 170 -9.08 13.54 -19.61
N ASP A 171 -9.46 12.74 -20.61
CA ASP A 171 -8.51 12.00 -21.41
C ASP A 171 -7.44 12.99 -21.89
N LYS A 172 -6.20 12.78 -21.48
CA LYS A 172 -5.08 13.57 -22.00
C LYS A 172 -4.95 13.22 -23.47
N VAL A 173 -5.39 14.12 -24.32
CA VAL A 173 -5.20 14.10 -25.76
C VAL A 173 -3.71 14.17 -26.11
#